data_947b8f24cde489e74d2a7ee3a678ad19
#
_entry.id   947b8f24cde489e74d2a7ee3a678ad19
#
_cell.length_a   1.000
_cell.length_b   1.000
_cell.length_c   1.000
_cell.angle_alpha   90.00
_cell.angle_beta   90.00
_cell.angle_gamma   90.00
#
_symmetry.space_group_name_H-M   'P 1'
#
loop_
_entity.id
_entity.type
_entity.pdbx_description
1 polymer ?
#
loop_
_entity_poly.entity_id
_entity_poly.type
_entity_poly.pdbx_seq_one_letter_code
_entity_poly.pdbx_strand_id
1 'polypeptide(L)'
;SVEYKLDEASKLVVETAKAKFDESVELHAKLGVDSRHADQQVRGTIVLPHGTGKDQKVAVFAKGEKAEEAKAAGADFVGAEDLAEKIQKEGWLGFDVAVATPDMMGVVGRIGRILGPQGLMPNPKAGTVTMDVTSAIKEIKAGKVEYRTDKSNIIHVPVGKVSFGEEKIAENINALMQAILKAKPASSKGKYIRSLTIASTMGPGIKVNPL
;
A
#
# COMPACT_ATOMS: atom_id res chain seq x y z
N SER A 1 -12.25 -8.40 25.85
CA SER A 1 -12.50 -8.23 24.42
C SER A 1 -12.31 -9.58 23.74
N VAL A 2 -13.28 -9.99 22.97
CA VAL A 2 -13.26 -11.27 22.23
C VAL A 2 -12.30 -11.12 21.05
N GLU A 3 -11.46 -12.12 20.81
CA GLU A 3 -10.64 -12.27 19.60
C GLU A 3 -11.26 -13.36 18.73
N TYR A 4 -11.41 -13.09 17.45
CA TYR A 4 -12.07 -13.99 16.49
C TYR A 4 -11.02 -14.67 15.60
N LYS A 5 -11.33 -15.83 15.06
CA LYS A 5 -10.55 -16.42 13.96
C LYS A 5 -10.69 -15.56 12.71
N LEU A 6 -9.74 -15.66 11.79
CA LEU A 6 -9.71 -14.82 10.59
C LEU A 6 -10.99 -14.92 9.76
N ASP A 7 -11.51 -16.14 9.56
CA ASP A 7 -12.74 -16.36 8.77
C ASP A 7 -13.97 -15.73 9.45
N GLU A 8 -14.09 -15.90 10.76
CA GLU A 8 -15.18 -15.29 11.55
C GLU A 8 -15.07 -13.75 11.53
N ALA A 9 -13.86 -13.22 11.69
CA ALA A 9 -13.62 -11.77 11.65
C ALA A 9 -13.91 -11.19 10.26
N SER A 10 -13.55 -11.88 9.19
CA SER A 10 -13.83 -11.47 7.80
C SER A 10 -15.33 -11.45 7.51
N LYS A 11 -16.08 -12.41 8.05
CA LYS A 11 -17.54 -12.40 7.98
C LYS A 11 -18.14 -11.24 8.76
N LEU A 12 -17.70 -11.03 10.00
CA LEU A 12 -18.19 -9.96 10.86
C LEU A 12 -17.92 -8.55 10.28
N VAL A 13 -16.76 -8.32 9.65
CA VAL A 13 -16.47 -7.01 9.05
C VAL A 13 -17.41 -6.69 7.89
N VAL A 14 -17.82 -7.69 7.11
CA VAL A 14 -18.80 -7.54 6.05
C VAL A 14 -20.21 -7.30 6.62
N GLU A 15 -20.62 -8.07 7.62
CA GLU A 15 -21.94 -7.96 8.26
C GLU A 15 -22.15 -6.65 9.01
N THR A 16 -21.08 -6.09 9.60
CA THR A 16 -21.12 -4.84 10.37
C THR A 16 -20.97 -3.60 9.53
N ALA A 17 -20.59 -3.73 8.27
CA ALA A 17 -20.52 -2.62 7.32
C ALA A 17 -21.93 -2.20 6.88
N LYS A 18 -22.39 -1.03 7.35
CA LYS A 18 -23.77 -0.54 7.13
C LYS A 18 -23.84 0.76 6.33
N ALA A 19 -22.70 1.26 5.83
CA ALA A 19 -22.68 2.47 5.03
C ALA A 19 -23.36 2.28 3.66
N LYS A 20 -23.81 3.37 3.07
CA LYS A 20 -24.49 3.36 1.75
C LYS A 20 -23.51 3.34 0.57
N PHE A 21 -22.22 3.21 0.83
CA PHE A 21 -21.16 3.09 -0.17
C PHE A 21 -20.37 1.81 0.07
N ASP A 22 -19.60 1.37 -0.93
CA ASP A 22 -18.72 0.21 -0.82
C ASP A 22 -17.51 0.54 0.04
N GLU A 23 -17.58 0.19 1.33
CA GLU A 23 -16.56 0.51 2.31
C GLU A 23 -15.25 -0.25 2.02
N SER A 24 -14.14 0.40 2.30
CA SER A 24 -12.83 -0.29 2.31
C SER A 24 -12.68 -1.10 3.58
N VAL A 25 -12.08 -2.28 3.46
CA VAL A 25 -11.66 -3.10 4.60
C VAL A 25 -10.17 -2.92 4.80
N GLU A 26 -9.77 -2.58 6.02
CA GLU A 26 -8.39 -2.31 6.39
C GLU A 26 -7.91 -3.25 7.49
N LEU A 27 -6.63 -3.63 7.38
CA LEU A 27 -5.92 -4.39 8.40
C LEU A 27 -5.01 -3.47 9.19
N HIS A 28 -5.06 -3.58 10.50
CA HIS A 28 -4.19 -2.87 11.44
C HIS A 28 -3.42 -3.88 12.28
N ALA A 29 -2.12 -3.97 12.08
CA ALA A 29 -1.24 -4.90 12.77
C ALA A 29 -0.24 -4.16 13.65
N LYS A 30 -0.35 -4.31 14.98
CA LYS A 30 0.64 -3.80 15.92
C LYS A 30 1.77 -4.80 16.06
N LEU A 31 2.98 -4.36 15.74
CA LEU A 31 4.17 -5.19 15.77
C LEU A 31 5.01 -4.98 17.03
N GLY A 32 5.72 -6.02 17.42
CA GLY A 32 6.69 -6.00 18.52
C GLY A 32 8.06 -5.53 18.07
N VAL A 33 8.12 -4.37 17.41
CA VAL A 33 9.34 -3.72 16.93
C VAL A 33 9.46 -2.33 17.53
N ASP A 34 10.62 -1.70 17.39
CA ASP A 34 10.83 -0.29 17.69
C ASP A 34 11.20 0.47 16.41
N SER A 35 10.22 1.14 15.81
CA SER A 35 10.38 1.86 14.54
C SER A 35 11.32 3.06 14.60
N ARG A 36 11.79 3.46 15.81
CA ARG A 36 12.82 4.49 15.97
C ARG A 36 14.19 4.01 15.50
N HIS A 37 14.42 2.69 15.52
CA HIS A 37 15.63 2.06 15.02
C HIS A 37 15.44 1.63 13.56
N ALA A 38 16.36 2.04 12.69
CA ALA A 38 16.28 1.79 11.26
C ALA A 38 16.26 0.29 10.90
N ASP A 39 16.94 -0.55 11.67
CA ASP A 39 17.00 -2.01 11.53
C ASP A 39 15.71 -2.72 12.00
N GLN A 40 14.82 -2.03 12.74
CA GLN A 40 13.54 -2.55 13.19
C GLN A 40 12.33 -1.96 12.44
N GLN A 41 12.57 -1.10 11.48
CA GLN A 41 11.50 -0.62 10.60
C GLN A 41 11.04 -1.73 9.66
N VAL A 42 9.76 -2.08 9.75
CA VAL A 42 9.13 -3.05 8.83
C VAL A 42 8.51 -2.29 7.68
N ARG A 43 9.01 -2.54 6.49
CA ARG A 43 8.51 -1.96 5.25
C ARG A 43 8.62 -2.97 4.13
N GLY A 44 7.59 -3.07 3.32
CA GLY A 44 7.59 -3.95 2.16
C GLY A 44 6.40 -3.70 1.25
N THR A 45 6.30 -4.51 0.24
CA THR A 45 5.18 -4.50 -0.72
C THR A 45 4.69 -5.91 -0.98
N ILE A 46 3.43 -6.02 -1.33
CA ILE A 46 2.82 -7.26 -1.78
C ILE A 46 1.76 -6.97 -2.82
N VAL A 47 1.63 -7.83 -3.82
CA VAL A 47 0.48 -7.85 -4.73
C VAL A 47 -0.59 -8.73 -4.10
N LEU A 48 -1.73 -8.14 -3.75
CA LEU A 48 -2.84 -8.89 -3.13
C LEU A 48 -3.49 -9.82 -4.16
N PRO A 49 -3.84 -11.07 -3.79
CA PRO A 49 -4.44 -12.04 -4.70
C PRO A 49 -5.69 -11.53 -5.43
N HIS A 50 -6.54 -10.77 -4.74
CA HIS A 50 -7.77 -10.20 -5.28
C HIS A 50 -7.71 -8.68 -5.50
N GLY A 51 -6.51 -8.09 -5.41
CA GLY A 51 -6.32 -6.63 -5.49
C GLY A 51 -6.94 -5.88 -4.30
N THR A 52 -7.04 -4.56 -4.44
CA THR A 52 -7.61 -3.67 -3.42
C THR A 52 -9.05 -3.23 -3.72
N GLY A 53 -9.57 -3.51 -4.92
CA GLY A 53 -10.85 -3.00 -5.41
C GLY A 53 -10.85 -1.52 -5.76
N LYS A 54 -9.67 -0.88 -5.75
CA LYS A 54 -9.49 0.51 -6.17
C LYS A 54 -8.75 0.53 -7.50
N ASP A 55 -9.31 1.24 -8.49
CA ASP A 55 -8.60 1.54 -9.73
C ASP A 55 -7.60 2.66 -9.46
N GLN A 56 -6.33 2.28 -9.27
CA GLN A 56 -5.26 3.21 -8.95
C GLN A 56 -4.78 3.94 -10.19
N LYS A 57 -4.78 5.26 -10.13
CA LYS A 57 -4.19 6.11 -11.17
C LYS A 57 -2.68 6.20 -10.97
N VAL A 58 -1.94 5.84 -12.00
CA VAL A 58 -0.47 5.77 -11.97
C VAL A 58 0.12 6.91 -12.78
N ALA A 59 0.99 7.70 -12.13
CA ALA A 59 1.82 8.70 -12.79
C ALA A 59 3.25 8.16 -12.94
N VAL A 60 3.83 8.29 -14.11
CA VAL A 60 5.18 7.82 -14.41
C VAL A 60 6.07 8.98 -14.83
N PHE A 61 7.19 9.12 -14.14
CA PHE A 61 8.26 10.04 -14.49
C PHE A 61 9.33 9.30 -15.29
N ALA A 62 9.30 9.45 -16.60
CA ALA A 62 10.23 8.79 -17.51
C ALA A 62 10.45 9.63 -18.76
N LYS A 63 11.57 9.39 -19.46
CA LYS A 63 11.94 10.03 -20.72
C LYS A 63 12.13 9.01 -21.84
N GLY A 64 11.99 9.47 -23.10
CA GLY A 64 12.28 8.68 -24.29
C GLY A 64 11.48 7.39 -24.37
N GLU A 65 12.16 6.27 -24.67
CA GLU A 65 11.54 4.95 -24.81
C GLU A 65 10.79 4.49 -23.57
N LYS A 66 11.31 4.81 -22.38
CA LYS A 66 10.65 4.45 -21.10
C LYS A 66 9.31 5.16 -20.90
N ALA A 67 9.15 6.37 -21.43
CA ALA A 67 7.87 7.06 -21.45
C ALA A 67 6.85 6.35 -22.37
N GLU A 68 7.28 5.88 -23.53
CA GLU A 68 6.41 5.13 -24.44
C GLU A 68 6.05 3.73 -23.87
N GLU A 69 7.02 3.03 -23.27
CA GLU A 69 6.74 1.78 -22.53
C GLU A 69 5.71 1.99 -21.41
N ALA A 70 5.81 3.08 -20.66
CA ALA A 70 4.86 3.40 -19.60
C ALA A 70 3.44 3.65 -20.13
N LYS A 71 3.31 4.38 -21.26
CA LYS A 71 2.02 4.59 -21.92
C LYS A 71 1.43 3.27 -22.40
N ALA A 72 2.24 2.44 -23.05
CA ALA A 72 1.82 1.13 -23.55
C ALA A 72 1.40 0.17 -22.41
N ALA A 73 2.03 0.30 -21.22
CA ALA A 73 1.68 -0.48 -20.04
C ALA A 73 0.40 -0.01 -19.32
N GLY A 74 -0.19 1.11 -19.73
CA GLY A 74 -1.45 1.61 -19.17
C GLY A 74 -1.26 2.62 -18.03
N ALA A 75 -0.15 3.36 -17.99
CA ALA A 75 0.00 4.51 -17.10
C ALA A 75 -1.02 5.61 -17.43
N ASP A 76 -1.62 6.19 -16.41
CA ASP A 76 -2.64 7.22 -16.60
C ASP A 76 -2.01 8.58 -16.95
N PHE A 77 -0.83 8.85 -16.39
CA PHE A 77 -0.07 10.06 -16.63
C PHE A 77 1.40 9.72 -16.85
N VAL A 78 1.98 10.22 -17.92
CA VAL A 78 3.39 10.03 -18.24
C VAL A 78 4.00 11.38 -18.58
N GLY A 79 5.12 11.72 -17.97
CA GLY A 79 5.83 12.96 -18.23
C GLY A 79 7.22 12.97 -17.60
N ALA A 80 7.92 14.05 -17.81
CA ALA A 80 9.25 14.30 -17.26
C ALA A 80 9.23 15.59 -16.42
N GLU A 81 9.99 16.60 -16.84
CA GLU A 81 10.01 17.92 -16.19
C GLU A 81 8.66 18.63 -16.27
N ASP A 82 7.91 18.46 -17.36
CA ASP A 82 6.58 19.02 -17.57
C ASP A 82 5.57 18.55 -16.50
N LEU A 83 5.58 17.27 -16.18
CA LEU A 83 4.73 16.70 -15.13
C LEU A 83 5.14 17.22 -13.74
N ALA A 84 6.45 17.34 -13.49
CA ALA A 84 6.96 17.88 -12.23
C ALA A 84 6.60 19.37 -12.07
N GLU A 85 6.69 20.16 -13.15
CA GLU A 85 6.28 21.57 -13.15
C GLU A 85 4.78 21.75 -12.89
N LYS A 86 3.95 20.90 -13.47
CA LYS A 86 2.51 20.91 -13.22
C LYS A 86 2.20 20.67 -11.75
N ILE A 87 2.85 19.69 -11.12
CA ILE A 87 2.70 19.41 -9.70
C ILE A 87 3.17 20.62 -8.87
N GLN A 88 4.31 21.22 -9.23
CA GLN A 88 4.90 22.31 -8.48
C GLN A 88 4.10 23.61 -8.58
N LYS A 89 3.59 23.93 -9.77
CA LYS A 89 2.89 25.21 -10.04
C LYS A 89 1.41 25.14 -9.65
N GLU A 90 0.76 24.02 -9.94
CA GLU A 90 -0.68 23.88 -9.77
C GLU A 90 -1.08 23.09 -8.51
N GLY A 91 -0.12 22.46 -7.82
CA GLY A 91 -0.40 21.56 -6.70
C GLY A 91 -1.20 20.31 -7.13
N TRP A 92 -1.12 19.98 -8.43
CA TRP A 92 -1.91 18.88 -8.99
C TRP A 92 -1.40 17.51 -8.52
N LEU A 93 -2.27 16.72 -7.89
CA LEU A 93 -2.01 15.38 -7.38
C LEU A 93 -3.15 14.42 -7.80
N GLY A 94 -3.47 14.42 -9.09
CA GLY A 94 -4.57 13.61 -9.64
C GLY A 94 -4.25 12.11 -9.82
N PHE A 95 -3.25 11.59 -9.11
CA PHE A 95 -2.81 10.20 -9.17
C PHE A 95 -2.68 9.59 -7.77
N ASP A 96 -2.71 8.27 -7.68
CA ASP A 96 -2.62 7.53 -6.42
C ASP A 96 -1.22 6.97 -6.18
N VAL A 97 -0.46 6.68 -7.22
CA VAL A 97 0.90 6.14 -7.15
C VAL A 97 1.79 6.82 -8.18
N ALA A 98 3.01 7.15 -7.77
CA ALA A 98 4.04 7.67 -8.67
C ALA A 98 5.15 6.63 -8.87
N VAL A 99 5.52 6.39 -10.12
CA VAL A 99 6.67 5.57 -10.53
C VAL A 99 7.67 6.48 -11.22
N ALA A 100 8.95 6.27 -10.98
CA ALA A 100 10.01 7.02 -11.62
C ALA A 100 11.15 6.11 -12.07
N THR A 101 11.76 6.44 -13.20
CA THR A 101 13.05 5.87 -13.54
C THR A 101 14.16 6.50 -12.69
N PRO A 102 15.26 5.79 -12.40
CA PRO A 102 16.31 6.30 -11.53
C PRO A 102 16.92 7.64 -11.99
N ASP A 103 17.02 7.85 -13.31
CA ASP A 103 17.50 9.10 -13.92
C ASP A 103 16.57 10.29 -13.67
N MET A 104 15.27 10.05 -13.51
CA MET A 104 14.28 11.08 -13.20
C MET A 104 14.19 11.48 -11.73
N MET A 105 14.86 10.75 -10.84
CA MET A 105 14.80 11.02 -9.40
C MET A 105 15.36 12.39 -9.02
N GLY A 106 16.28 12.97 -9.82
CA GLY A 106 16.74 14.34 -9.64
C GLY A 106 15.64 15.39 -9.84
N VAL A 107 14.73 15.13 -10.79
CA VAL A 107 13.56 15.98 -11.06
C VAL A 107 12.49 15.77 -9.99
N VAL A 108 12.18 14.53 -9.67
CA VAL A 108 11.20 14.15 -8.65
C VAL A 108 11.62 14.66 -7.27
N GLY A 109 12.91 14.67 -6.96
CA GLY A 109 13.45 15.20 -5.71
C GLY A 109 13.11 16.68 -5.46
N ARG A 110 13.00 17.50 -6.51
CA ARG A 110 12.60 18.91 -6.41
C ARG A 110 11.17 19.09 -5.89
N ILE A 111 10.28 18.15 -6.21
CA ILE A 111 8.88 18.14 -5.77
C ILE A 111 8.65 17.21 -4.56
N GLY A 112 9.73 16.68 -3.98
CA GLY A 112 9.66 15.78 -2.82
C GLY A 112 8.97 16.37 -1.59
N ARG A 113 9.04 17.71 -1.42
CA ARG A 113 8.31 18.43 -0.36
C ARG A 113 6.80 18.39 -0.53
N ILE A 114 6.31 18.20 -1.76
CA ILE A 114 4.88 18.09 -2.09
C ILE A 114 4.48 16.62 -2.01
N LEU A 115 5.22 15.71 -2.64
CA LEU A 115 4.91 14.29 -2.71
C LEU A 115 5.11 13.54 -1.38
N GLY A 116 6.12 13.93 -0.61
CA GLY A 116 6.50 13.25 0.63
C GLY A 116 5.39 13.19 1.68
N PRO A 117 4.78 14.33 2.08
CA PRO A 117 3.69 14.35 3.06
C PRO A 117 2.45 13.58 2.60
N GLN A 118 2.22 13.48 1.30
CA GLN A 118 1.10 12.74 0.69
C GLN A 118 1.38 11.24 0.53
N GLY A 119 2.60 10.79 0.84
CA GLY A 119 2.99 9.39 0.65
C GLY A 119 3.17 8.99 -0.82
N LEU A 120 3.26 9.95 -1.74
CA LEU A 120 3.35 9.74 -3.18
C LEU A 120 4.80 9.72 -3.71
N MET A 121 5.79 9.86 -2.83
CA MET A 121 7.20 9.89 -3.24
C MET A 121 7.67 8.51 -3.69
N PRO A 122 8.16 8.37 -4.95
CA PRO A 122 8.72 7.10 -5.42
C PRO A 122 9.87 6.61 -4.54
N ASN A 123 9.93 5.31 -4.32
CA ASN A 123 10.93 4.69 -3.45
C ASN A 123 11.44 3.36 -4.02
N PRO A 124 12.76 3.13 -4.06
CA PRO A 124 13.34 1.87 -4.52
C PRO A 124 12.86 0.65 -3.71
N LYS A 125 12.68 0.80 -2.39
CA LYS A 125 12.21 -0.28 -1.51
C LYS A 125 10.77 -0.70 -1.79
N ALA A 126 9.95 0.22 -2.31
CA ALA A 126 8.58 -0.06 -2.76
C ALA A 126 8.53 -0.53 -4.22
N GLY A 127 9.67 -0.59 -4.91
CA GLY A 127 9.74 -0.94 -6.32
C GLY A 127 9.11 0.10 -7.26
N THR A 128 8.91 1.34 -6.77
CA THR A 128 8.38 2.46 -7.57
C THR A 128 9.49 3.32 -8.19
N VAL A 129 10.76 3.04 -7.89
CA VAL A 129 11.92 3.55 -8.63
C VAL A 129 12.56 2.37 -9.34
N THR A 130 12.36 2.26 -10.65
CA THR A 130 12.82 1.13 -11.44
C THR A 130 13.00 1.49 -12.90
N MET A 131 13.88 0.76 -13.60
CA MET A 131 14.00 0.82 -15.06
C MET A 131 12.92 -0.01 -15.76
N ASP A 132 12.36 -1.01 -15.08
CA ASP A 132 11.24 -1.82 -15.58
C ASP A 132 9.90 -1.19 -15.19
N VAL A 133 9.55 -0.12 -15.88
CA VAL A 133 8.29 0.61 -15.66
C VAL A 133 7.07 -0.23 -16.01
N THR A 134 7.20 -1.13 -16.98
CA THR A 134 6.08 -1.98 -17.45
C THR A 134 5.61 -2.94 -16.36
N SER A 135 6.54 -3.68 -15.74
CA SER A 135 6.21 -4.59 -14.65
C SER A 135 5.68 -3.84 -13.43
N ALA A 136 6.30 -2.69 -13.09
CA ALA A 136 5.85 -1.87 -11.96
C ALA A 136 4.40 -1.40 -12.12
N ILE A 137 4.02 -0.91 -13.31
CA ILE A 137 2.65 -0.45 -13.60
C ILE A 137 1.67 -1.63 -13.52
N LYS A 138 2.01 -2.78 -14.11
CA LYS A 138 1.16 -3.98 -14.07
C LYS A 138 0.91 -4.46 -12.64
N GLU A 139 1.94 -4.51 -11.81
CA GLU A 139 1.81 -4.89 -10.40
C GLU A 139 0.93 -3.92 -9.60
N ILE A 140 1.11 -2.59 -9.82
CA ILE A 140 0.27 -1.56 -9.17
C ILE A 140 -1.18 -1.73 -9.59
N LYS A 141 -1.46 -1.88 -10.88
CA LYS A 141 -2.81 -2.12 -11.41
C LYS A 141 -3.41 -3.45 -10.94
N ALA A 142 -2.57 -4.46 -10.68
CA ALA A 142 -2.98 -5.74 -10.10
C ALA A 142 -3.28 -5.69 -8.60
N GLY A 143 -3.05 -4.54 -7.93
CA GLY A 143 -3.34 -4.37 -6.51
C GLY A 143 -2.13 -4.51 -5.60
N LYS A 144 -0.96 -4.04 -6.05
CA LYS A 144 0.22 -3.91 -5.20
C LYS A 144 -0.05 -2.89 -4.09
N VAL A 145 0.17 -3.30 -2.86
CA VAL A 145 0.10 -2.43 -1.68
C VAL A 145 1.46 -2.35 -1.02
N GLU A 146 1.76 -1.17 -0.49
CA GLU A 146 2.92 -0.94 0.36
C GLU A 146 2.48 -0.98 1.82
N TYR A 147 3.27 -1.61 2.67
CA TYR A 147 3.09 -1.55 4.11
C TYR A 147 4.35 -0.99 4.78
N ARG A 148 4.12 -0.16 5.79
CA ARG A 148 5.18 0.46 6.59
C ARG A 148 4.69 0.66 8.01
N THR A 149 5.58 0.40 9.00
CA THR A 149 5.31 0.74 10.40
C THR A 149 5.27 2.25 10.60
N ASP A 150 4.27 2.71 11.33
CA ASP A 150 4.17 4.09 11.82
C ASP A 150 5.02 4.31 13.10
N LYS A 151 4.91 5.50 13.70
CA LYS A 151 5.60 5.84 14.96
C LYS A 151 5.11 5.03 16.16
N SER A 152 3.93 4.43 16.07
CA SER A 152 3.31 3.58 17.09
C SER A 152 3.61 2.09 16.88
N ASN A 153 4.45 1.77 15.88
CA ASN A 153 4.79 0.41 15.46
C ASN A 153 3.59 -0.37 14.91
N ILE A 154 2.65 0.34 14.26
CA ILE A 154 1.46 -0.25 13.65
C ILE A 154 1.60 -0.16 12.13
N ILE A 155 1.14 -1.20 11.45
CA ILE A 155 0.95 -1.23 10.00
C ILE A 155 -0.53 -1.04 9.73
N HIS A 156 -0.87 -0.19 8.77
CA HIS A 156 -2.23 0.07 8.30
C HIS A 156 -2.26 -0.20 6.80
N VAL A 157 -3.06 -1.17 6.35
CA VAL A 157 -3.11 -1.58 4.93
C VAL A 157 -4.55 -1.87 4.51
N PRO A 158 -5.01 -1.31 3.38
CA PRO A 158 -6.27 -1.72 2.79
C PRO A 158 -6.14 -3.15 2.21
N VAL A 159 -7.09 -4.00 2.52
CA VAL A 159 -7.10 -5.41 2.11
C VAL A 159 -8.26 -5.76 1.18
N GLY A 160 -9.09 -4.79 0.81
CA GLY A 160 -10.16 -4.97 -0.14
C GLY A 160 -11.35 -4.05 0.12
N LYS A 161 -12.47 -4.43 -0.47
CA LYS A 161 -13.78 -3.76 -0.31
C LYS A 161 -14.77 -4.72 0.32
N VAL A 162 -15.78 -4.18 0.99
CA VAL A 162 -16.88 -4.99 1.55
C VAL A 162 -17.54 -5.83 0.47
N SER A 163 -17.66 -5.31 -0.75
CA SER A 163 -18.20 -6.01 -1.92
C SER A 163 -17.41 -7.25 -2.34
N PHE A 164 -16.17 -7.42 -1.88
CA PHE A 164 -15.38 -8.64 -2.14
C PHE A 164 -15.97 -9.89 -1.51
N GLY A 165 -16.67 -9.73 -0.38
CA GLY A 165 -17.12 -10.83 0.45
C GLY A 165 -16.04 -11.39 1.38
N GLU A 166 -16.46 -12.21 2.33
CA GLU A 166 -15.62 -12.72 3.41
C GLU A 166 -14.40 -13.55 2.93
N GLU A 167 -14.59 -14.39 1.92
CA GLU A 167 -13.54 -15.29 1.41
C GLU A 167 -12.36 -14.52 0.80
N LYS A 168 -12.63 -13.60 -0.13
CA LYS A 168 -11.58 -12.80 -0.79
C LYS A 168 -10.85 -11.89 0.18
N ILE A 169 -11.56 -11.33 1.16
CA ILE A 169 -10.97 -10.54 2.23
C ILE A 169 -10.03 -11.40 3.07
N ALA A 170 -10.46 -12.61 3.48
CA ALA A 170 -9.64 -13.53 4.26
C ALA A 170 -8.37 -13.95 3.50
N GLU A 171 -8.48 -14.25 2.21
CA GLU A 171 -7.33 -14.61 1.37
C GLU A 171 -6.33 -13.45 1.24
N ASN A 172 -6.80 -12.23 1.00
CA ASN A 172 -5.95 -11.04 0.95
C ASN A 172 -5.25 -10.78 2.29
N ILE A 173 -5.95 -10.90 3.40
CA ILE A 173 -5.38 -10.74 4.74
C ILE A 173 -4.32 -11.82 4.99
N ASN A 174 -4.60 -13.06 4.64
CA ASN A 174 -3.66 -14.16 4.84
C ASN A 174 -2.36 -13.93 4.03
N ALA A 175 -2.47 -13.54 2.76
CA ALA A 175 -1.32 -13.21 1.93
C ALA A 175 -0.49 -12.07 2.54
N LEU A 176 -1.14 -10.99 3.00
CA LEU A 176 -0.49 -9.86 3.65
C LEU A 176 0.20 -10.28 4.95
N MET A 177 -0.45 -11.09 5.77
CA MET A 177 0.13 -11.59 7.03
C MET A 177 1.38 -12.43 6.79
N GLN A 178 1.38 -13.28 5.76
CA GLN A 178 2.56 -14.05 5.36
C GLN A 178 3.73 -13.13 4.95
N ALA A 179 3.43 -12.06 4.21
CA ALA A 179 4.45 -11.08 3.82
C ALA A 179 5.03 -10.33 5.04
N ILE A 180 4.17 -9.90 5.98
CA ILE A 180 4.58 -9.24 7.22
C ILE A 180 5.44 -10.18 8.08
N LEU A 181 5.07 -11.45 8.21
CA LEU A 181 5.85 -12.45 8.96
C LEU A 181 7.23 -12.68 8.35
N LYS A 182 7.32 -12.77 7.02
CA LYS A 182 8.60 -12.88 6.31
C LYS A 182 9.49 -11.64 6.50
N ALA A 183 8.89 -10.47 6.65
CA ALA A 183 9.60 -9.20 6.85
C ALA A 183 10.05 -8.97 8.30
N LYS A 184 9.87 -9.97 9.21
CA LYS A 184 10.27 -9.84 10.61
C LYS A 184 11.77 -9.54 10.72
N PRO A 185 12.16 -8.41 11.36
CA PRO A 185 13.56 -8.10 11.59
C PRO A 185 14.22 -9.12 12.54
N ALA A 186 15.47 -9.49 12.28
CA ALA A 186 16.22 -10.37 13.16
C ALA A 186 16.44 -9.80 14.57
N SER A 187 16.49 -8.48 14.67
CA SER A 187 16.61 -7.73 15.93
C SER A 187 15.32 -7.70 16.77
N SER A 188 14.18 -8.10 16.19
CA SER A 188 12.90 -8.14 16.92
C SER A 188 12.85 -9.33 17.87
N LYS A 189 12.80 -9.05 19.18
CA LYS A 189 12.69 -10.06 20.24
C LYS A 189 11.25 -10.18 20.74
N GLY A 190 10.87 -11.39 21.15
CA GLY A 190 9.55 -11.67 21.74
C GLY A 190 8.43 -11.79 20.71
N LYS A 191 7.18 -11.48 21.13
CA LYS A 191 5.99 -11.60 20.31
C LYS A 191 6.00 -10.53 19.19
N TYR A 192 6.11 -10.99 17.94
CA TYR A 192 6.21 -10.08 16.77
C TYR A 192 4.88 -9.40 16.44
N ILE A 193 3.80 -10.15 16.32
CA ILE A 193 2.46 -9.59 16.14
C ILE A 193 1.80 -9.47 17.51
N ARG A 194 1.67 -8.24 18.01
CA ARG A 194 1.09 -7.98 19.33
C ARG A 194 -0.43 -7.98 19.32
N SER A 195 -1.01 -7.34 18.29
CA SER A 195 -2.44 -7.33 18.06
C SER A 195 -2.74 -7.19 16.59
N LEU A 196 -3.86 -7.73 16.16
CA LEU A 196 -4.36 -7.68 14.81
C LEU A 196 -5.83 -7.25 14.87
N THR A 197 -6.19 -6.27 14.05
CA THR A 197 -7.56 -5.74 13.98
C THR A 197 -7.92 -5.50 12.53
N ILE A 198 -9.14 -5.86 12.14
CA ILE A 198 -9.71 -5.50 10.85
C ILE A 198 -10.92 -4.59 11.08
N ALA A 199 -11.13 -3.63 10.18
CA ALA A 199 -12.26 -2.72 10.24
C ALA A 199 -12.71 -2.32 8.84
N SER A 200 -14.01 -2.08 8.67
CA SER A 200 -14.50 -1.34 7.51
C SER A 200 -14.43 0.17 7.78
N THR A 201 -14.55 0.99 6.75
CA THR A 201 -14.36 2.45 6.85
C THR A 201 -15.18 3.09 7.97
N MET A 202 -16.43 2.69 8.12
CA MET A 202 -17.35 3.23 9.13
C MET A 202 -17.75 2.20 10.19
N GLY A 203 -17.18 0.99 10.12
CA GLY A 203 -17.52 -0.11 11.02
C GLY A 203 -16.66 -0.18 12.27
N PRO A 204 -16.99 -1.06 13.19
CA PRO A 204 -16.21 -1.31 14.40
C PRO A 204 -14.91 -2.05 14.09
N GLY A 205 -13.90 -1.86 14.94
CA GLY A 205 -12.68 -2.67 14.90
C GLY A 205 -12.90 -4.07 15.46
N ILE A 206 -12.65 -5.08 14.65
CA ILE A 206 -12.80 -6.51 15.00
C ILE A 206 -11.41 -7.07 15.27
N LYS A 207 -11.19 -7.54 16.49
CA LYS A 207 -9.90 -8.14 16.86
C LYS A 207 -9.79 -9.55 16.29
N VAL A 208 -8.66 -9.80 15.65
CA VAL A 208 -8.32 -11.11 15.08
C VAL A 208 -7.27 -11.76 15.95
N ASN A 209 -7.44 -13.04 16.24
CA ASN A 209 -6.40 -13.81 16.92
C ASN A 209 -5.17 -13.87 16.02
N PRO A 210 -4.04 -13.30 16.43
CA PRO A 210 -2.80 -13.44 15.67
C PRO A 210 -2.31 -14.88 15.83
N LEU A 211 -2.28 -15.62 14.73
CA LEU A 211 -1.78 -16.99 14.66
C LEU A 211 -0.37 -17.14 15.20
#